data_41fe4628c090297614e5b329f00fed59
#
_entry.id   41fe4628c090297614e5b329f00fed59
#
_cell.length_a   1.000
_cell.length_b   1.000
_cell.length_c   1.000
_cell.angle_alpha   90.00
_cell.angle_beta   90.00
_cell.angle_gamma   90.00
#
_symmetry.space_group_name_H-M   'P 1'
#
loop_
_entity.id
_entity.type
_entity.pdbx_description
1 polymer ?
#
loop_
_entity_poly.entity_id
_entity_poly.type
_entity_poly.pdbx_seq_one_letter_code
_entity_poly.pdbx_strand_id
1 'polypeptide(L)'
;SDKGLISRIHNELKQISKKRTNKVLKNGWFNTEDYGSINKKGQLIINGRKKNIIVLDNGKNVYPEEIENYILGIDYVEEVVVKGIKNSIGQEVSLCAEVFLNNEKFKELKIQDINEKLKEDIAEVCKELPTYKRITDIEIRKEEFEKTTTKKIKR
;
A
#
# COMPACT_ATOMS: atom_id res chain seq x y z
N SER A 1 -32.05 36.46 1.53
CA SER A 1 -30.91 37.20 2.07
C SER A 1 -29.73 36.27 2.22
N ASP A 2 -28.62 36.59 1.56
CA ASP A 2 -27.42 35.73 1.44
C ASP A 2 -26.76 35.40 2.79
N LYS A 3 -26.95 36.24 3.79
CA LYS A 3 -26.43 35.99 5.16
C LYS A 3 -27.03 34.73 5.81
N GLY A 4 -28.30 34.42 5.54
CA GLY A 4 -28.92 33.20 6.07
C GLY A 4 -28.38 31.92 5.45
N LEU A 5 -28.08 31.95 4.14
CA LEU A 5 -27.51 30.80 3.42
C LEU A 5 -26.08 30.50 3.89
N ILE A 6 -25.24 31.53 4.02
CA ILE A 6 -23.86 31.41 4.50
C ILE A 6 -23.81 30.82 5.92
N SER A 7 -24.71 31.28 6.81
CA SER A 7 -24.80 30.76 8.19
C SER A 7 -25.21 29.28 8.22
N ARG A 8 -26.15 28.85 7.35
CA ARG A 8 -26.55 27.43 7.24
C ARG A 8 -25.40 26.57 6.74
N ILE A 9 -24.74 26.96 5.65
CA ILE A 9 -23.58 26.24 5.11
C ILE A 9 -22.47 26.11 6.17
N HIS A 10 -22.17 27.17 6.90
CA HIS A 10 -21.15 27.15 7.97
C HIS A 10 -21.52 26.17 9.11
N ASN A 11 -22.78 26.12 9.51
CA ASN A 11 -23.24 25.21 10.55
C ASN A 11 -23.24 23.74 10.07
N GLU A 12 -23.63 23.49 8.82
CA GLU A 12 -23.55 22.15 8.22
C GLU A 12 -22.10 21.66 8.10
N LEU A 13 -21.19 22.50 7.65
CA LEU A 13 -19.75 22.19 7.59
C LEU A 13 -19.18 21.89 8.98
N LYS A 14 -19.55 22.66 10.01
CA LYS A 14 -19.17 22.37 11.40
C LYS A 14 -19.69 21.03 11.90
N GLN A 15 -20.95 20.67 11.58
CA GLN A 15 -21.53 19.38 11.97
C GLN A 15 -20.85 18.22 11.25
N ILE A 16 -20.56 18.35 9.96
CA ILE A 16 -19.85 17.33 9.18
C ILE A 16 -18.43 17.14 9.73
N SER A 17 -17.72 18.23 10.03
CA SER A 17 -16.39 18.20 10.63
C SER A 17 -16.40 17.51 11.99
N LYS A 18 -17.35 17.87 12.86
CA LYS A 18 -17.51 17.28 14.20
C LYS A 18 -17.84 15.79 14.13
N LYS A 19 -18.70 15.37 13.19
CA LYS A 19 -19.06 13.97 12.97
C LYS A 19 -17.87 13.14 12.47
N ARG A 20 -17.03 13.71 11.62
CA ARG A 20 -15.77 13.07 11.15
C ARG A 20 -14.74 12.96 12.28
N THR A 21 -14.55 14.03 13.03
CA THR A 21 -13.62 14.06 14.18
C THR A 21 -14.03 13.04 15.24
N ASN A 22 -15.33 12.94 15.59
CA ASN A 22 -15.81 11.98 16.57
C ASN A 22 -15.68 10.51 16.15
N LYS A 23 -15.54 10.22 14.84
CA LYS A 23 -15.25 8.86 14.36
C LYS A 23 -13.82 8.41 14.65
N VAL A 24 -12.87 9.35 14.61
CA VAL A 24 -11.44 9.06 14.72
C VAL A 24 -10.86 9.43 16.09
N LEU A 25 -11.51 10.36 16.82
CA LEU A 25 -11.11 10.77 18.15
C LEU A 25 -12.08 10.19 19.20
N LYS A 26 -11.59 9.30 20.04
CA LYS A 26 -12.36 8.68 21.14
C LYS A 26 -11.57 8.80 22.45
N ASN A 27 -12.18 9.42 23.44
CA ASN A 27 -11.57 9.57 24.78
C ASN A 27 -10.15 10.16 24.78
N GLY A 28 -9.88 11.14 23.90
CA GLY A 28 -8.56 11.74 23.75
C GLY A 28 -7.59 10.94 22.88
N TRP A 29 -7.98 9.76 22.37
CA TRP A 29 -7.17 8.92 21.49
C TRP A 29 -7.58 9.12 20.03
N PHE A 30 -6.58 9.34 19.18
CA PHE A 30 -6.76 9.42 17.73
C PHE A 30 -6.51 8.06 17.09
N ASN A 31 -7.53 7.52 16.40
CA ASN A 31 -7.38 6.27 15.65
C ASN A 31 -6.75 6.58 14.27
N THR A 32 -5.48 6.24 14.10
CA THR A 32 -4.73 6.45 12.85
C THR A 32 -5.11 5.45 11.75
N GLU A 33 -5.79 4.35 12.09
CA GLU A 33 -6.04 3.20 11.22
C GLU A 33 -4.74 2.53 10.69
N ASP A 34 -3.63 2.75 11.36
CA ASP A 34 -2.38 2.07 11.07
C ASP A 34 -2.21 0.85 11.99
N TYR A 35 -1.64 -0.22 11.46
CA TYR A 35 -1.16 -1.34 12.24
C TYR A 35 0.31 -1.19 12.56
N GLY A 36 0.67 -1.42 13.80
CA GLY A 36 2.04 -1.39 14.26
C GLY A 36 2.32 -2.44 15.31
N SER A 37 3.59 -2.70 15.53
CA SER A 37 4.11 -3.58 16.57
C SER A 37 5.21 -2.88 17.36
N ILE A 38 5.43 -3.31 18.58
CA ILE A 38 6.55 -2.82 19.41
C ILE A 38 7.61 -3.92 19.42
N ASN A 39 8.82 -3.59 18.99
CA ASN A 39 9.93 -4.54 19.01
C ASN A 39 10.50 -4.72 20.42
N LYS A 40 11.46 -5.65 20.59
CA LYS A 40 12.12 -5.94 21.87
C LYS A 40 12.87 -4.74 22.47
N LYS A 41 13.17 -3.73 21.69
CA LYS A 41 13.83 -2.48 22.10
C LYS A 41 12.84 -1.38 22.49
N GLY A 42 11.52 -1.65 22.46
CA GLY A 42 10.46 -0.67 22.75
C GLY A 42 10.17 0.30 21.61
N GLN A 43 10.67 0.06 20.40
CA GLN A 43 10.44 0.92 19.23
C GLN A 43 9.15 0.53 18.54
N LEU A 44 8.34 1.51 18.16
CA LEU A 44 7.14 1.32 17.36
C LEU A 44 7.53 1.11 15.88
N ILE A 45 7.08 -0.01 15.32
CA ILE A 45 7.22 -0.33 13.90
C ILE A 45 5.84 -0.27 13.28
N ILE A 46 5.64 0.58 12.25
CA ILE A 46 4.39 0.61 11.48
C ILE A 46 4.47 -0.46 10.41
N ASN A 47 3.55 -1.41 10.46
CA ASN A 47 3.49 -2.55 9.54
C ASN A 47 2.68 -2.22 8.27
N GLY A 48 1.65 -1.36 8.39
CA GLY A 48 0.80 -0.97 7.25
C GLY A 48 -0.53 -0.36 7.66
N ARG A 49 -1.36 -0.09 6.68
CA ARG A 49 -2.71 0.47 6.85
C ARG A 49 -3.76 -0.61 7.03
N LYS A 50 -4.70 -0.42 7.96
CA LYS A 50 -5.82 -1.35 8.20
C LYS A 50 -6.63 -1.62 6.92
N LYS A 51 -6.84 -0.59 6.09
CA LYS A 51 -7.62 -0.70 4.84
C LYS A 51 -6.92 -1.49 3.74
N ASN A 52 -5.59 -1.60 3.80
CA ASN A 52 -4.78 -2.21 2.75
C ASN A 52 -4.45 -3.68 3.03
N ILE A 53 -4.85 -4.19 4.21
CA ILE A 53 -4.56 -5.58 4.57
C ILE A 53 -5.21 -6.52 3.56
N ILE A 54 -4.41 -7.43 3.04
CA ILE A 54 -4.84 -8.54 2.21
C ILE A 54 -5.04 -9.74 3.13
N VAL A 55 -6.26 -10.28 3.15
CA VAL A 55 -6.59 -11.47 3.94
C VAL A 55 -6.65 -12.65 2.99
N LEU A 56 -5.64 -13.51 3.04
CA LEU A 56 -5.58 -14.69 2.20
C LEU A 56 -6.63 -15.74 2.63
N ASP A 57 -6.99 -16.64 1.72
CA ASP A 57 -7.96 -17.72 1.94
C ASP A 57 -7.60 -18.65 3.10
N ASN A 58 -6.30 -18.78 3.40
CA ASN A 58 -5.79 -19.51 4.57
C ASN A 58 -5.85 -18.72 5.89
N GLY A 59 -6.49 -17.54 5.90
CA GLY A 59 -6.65 -16.67 7.06
C GLY A 59 -5.41 -15.85 7.45
N LYS A 60 -4.34 -15.87 6.64
CA LYS A 60 -3.14 -15.07 6.91
C LYS A 60 -3.33 -13.61 6.47
N ASN A 61 -2.95 -12.69 7.34
CA ASN A 61 -2.92 -11.26 7.04
C ASN A 61 -1.58 -10.89 6.40
N VAL A 62 -1.66 -10.25 5.24
CA VAL A 62 -0.51 -9.69 4.54
C VAL A 62 -0.63 -8.17 4.55
N TYR A 63 0.45 -7.50 4.92
CA TYR A 63 0.59 -6.05 4.86
C TYR A 63 1.35 -5.70 3.58
N PRO A 64 0.67 -5.19 2.54
CA PRO A 64 1.31 -4.93 1.25
C PRO A 64 2.52 -4.02 1.36
N GLU A 65 2.44 -2.99 2.20
CA GLU A 65 3.50 -2.00 2.40
C GLU A 65 4.81 -2.63 2.89
N GLU A 66 4.74 -3.71 3.66
CA GLU A 66 5.93 -4.44 4.10
C GLU A 66 6.67 -5.03 2.90
N ILE A 67 5.97 -5.71 1.99
CA ILE A 67 6.55 -6.34 0.80
C ILE A 67 7.02 -5.27 -0.18
N GLU A 68 6.23 -4.22 -0.38
CA GLU A 68 6.57 -3.09 -1.26
C GLU A 68 7.88 -2.42 -0.84
N ASN A 69 8.13 -2.27 0.47
CA ASN A 69 9.39 -1.71 0.97
C ASN A 69 10.61 -2.57 0.59
N TYR A 70 10.48 -3.90 0.56
CA TYR A 70 11.54 -4.77 0.05
C TYR A 70 11.77 -4.59 -1.44
N ILE A 71 10.68 -4.55 -2.23
CA ILE A 71 10.75 -4.42 -3.70
C ILE A 71 11.28 -3.04 -4.10
N LEU A 72 10.93 -1.97 -3.38
CA LEU A 72 11.49 -0.62 -3.60
C LEU A 72 13.00 -0.52 -3.32
N GLY A 73 13.58 -1.52 -2.67
CA GLY A 73 15.05 -1.66 -2.52
C GLY A 73 15.76 -2.06 -3.82
N ILE A 74 15.05 -2.45 -4.86
CA ILE A 74 15.63 -2.78 -6.18
C ILE A 74 15.85 -1.47 -6.94
N ASP A 75 17.10 -1.18 -7.33
CA ASP A 75 17.51 0.12 -7.86
C ASP A 75 16.72 0.65 -9.06
N TYR A 76 16.24 -0.23 -9.92
CA TYR A 76 15.47 0.15 -11.11
C TYR A 76 13.95 0.10 -10.93
N VAL A 77 13.46 -0.22 -9.72
CA VAL A 77 12.05 -0.10 -9.36
C VAL A 77 11.78 1.31 -8.83
N GLU A 78 10.84 2.01 -9.44
CA GLU A 78 10.45 3.37 -9.04
C GLU A 78 9.21 3.40 -8.17
N GLU A 79 8.20 2.60 -8.55
CA GLU A 79 6.96 2.47 -7.80
C GLU A 79 6.49 1.01 -7.81
N VAL A 80 5.83 0.61 -6.73
CA VAL A 80 5.23 -0.72 -6.62
C VAL A 80 3.97 -0.68 -5.78
N VAL A 81 2.99 -1.50 -6.18
CA VAL A 81 1.79 -1.80 -5.40
C VAL A 81 1.60 -3.29 -5.36
N VAL A 82 1.49 -3.85 -4.16
CA VAL A 82 1.15 -5.26 -3.95
C VAL A 82 -0.35 -5.38 -3.72
N LYS A 83 -0.99 -6.28 -4.47
CA LYS A 83 -2.43 -6.58 -4.38
C LYS A 83 -2.68 -8.08 -4.27
N GLY A 84 -3.82 -8.45 -3.70
CA GLY A 84 -4.28 -9.84 -3.70
C GLY A 84 -4.86 -10.24 -5.06
N ILE A 85 -4.64 -11.48 -5.46
CA ILE A 85 -5.30 -12.10 -6.60
C ILE A 85 -6.47 -12.93 -6.08
N LYS A 86 -7.67 -12.66 -6.61
CA LYS A 86 -8.89 -13.36 -6.20
C LYS A 86 -9.18 -14.57 -7.08
N ASN A 87 -9.63 -15.65 -6.45
CA ASN A 87 -10.19 -16.79 -7.16
C ASN A 87 -11.62 -16.50 -7.65
N SER A 88 -12.26 -17.48 -8.30
CA SER A 88 -13.62 -17.37 -8.84
C SER A 88 -14.72 -17.08 -7.82
N ILE A 89 -14.47 -17.35 -6.54
CA ILE A 89 -15.41 -17.09 -5.43
C ILE A 89 -15.05 -15.83 -4.64
N GLY A 90 -14.07 -15.03 -5.14
CA GLY A 90 -13.72 -13.73 -4.57
C GLY A 90 -12.75 -13.76 -3.38
N GLN A 91 -12.18 -14.92 -3.03
CA GLN A 91 -11.17 -15.04 -1.98
C GLN A 91 -9.78 -14.74 -2.54
N GLU A 92 -8.95 -14.05 -1.77
CA GLU A 92 -7.57 -13.74 -2.14
C GLU A 92 -6.68 -14.96 -1.88
N VAL A 93 -6.10 -15.52 -2.94
CA VAL A 93 -5.35 -16.78 -2.89
C VAL A 93 -3.84 -16.59 -3.08
N SER A 94 -3.43 -15.49 -3.67
CA SER A 94 -2.03 -15.19 -3.98
C SER A 94 -1.79 -13.69 -4.07
N LEU A 95 -0.54 -13.29 -4.32
CA LEU A 95 -0.12 -11.89 -4.37
C LEU A 95 0.47 -11.54 -5.73
N CYS A 96 0.09 -10.35 -6.23
CA CYS A 96 0.66 -9.75 -7.43
C CYS A 96 1.38 -8.45 -7.06
N ALA A 97 2.53 -8.21 -7.65
CA ALA A 97 3.22 -6.94 -7.62
C ALA A 97 3.03 -6.19 -8.95
N GLU A 98 2.34 -5.05 -8.92
CA GLU A 98 2.35 -4.10 -10.03
C GLU A 98 3.54 -3.17 -9.85
N VAL A 99 4.43 -3.12 -10.83
CA VAL A 99 5.71 -2.41 -10.74
C VAL A 99 5.84 -1.40 -11.86
N PHE A 100 6.21 -0.17 -11.52
CA PHE A 100 6.64 0.83 -12.48
C PHE A 100 8.15 0.99 -12.37
N LEU A 101 8.84 0.90 -13.52
CA LEU A 101 10.29 0.85 -13.61
C LEU A 101 10.87 2.22 -13.98
N ASN A 102 12.03 2.53 -13.44
CA ASN A 102 12.83 3.64 -13.90
C ASN A 102 13.54 3.27 -15.21
N ASN A 103 13.02 3.79 -16.31
CA ASN A 103 13.49 3.45 -17.64
C ASN A 103 14.96 3.82 -17.92
N GLU A 104 15.49 4.87 -17.27
CA GLU A 104 16.88 5.29 -17.45
C GLU A 104 17.81 4.28 -16.79
N LYS A 105 17.59 3.96 -15.52
CA LYS A 105 18.36 2.96 -14.78
C LYS A 105 18.28 1.59 -15.42
N PHE A 106 17.10 1.21 -15.91
CA PHE A 106 16.91 -0.06 -16.59
C PHE A 106 17.72 -0.18 -17.88
N LYS A 107 17.75 0.87 -18.72
CA LYS A 107 18.55 0.88 -19.96
C LYS A 107 20.05 0.74 -19.70
N GLU A 108 20.56 1.31 -18.61
CA GLU A 108 21.96 1.21 -18.20
C GLU A 108 22.37 -0.24 -17.90
N LEU A 109 21.46 -1.05 -17.38
CA LEU A 109 21.73 -2.44 -16.96
C LEU A 109 21.83 -3.43 -18.13
N LYS A 110 21.45 -3.03 -19.38
CA LYS A 110 21.47 -3.88 -20.59
C LYS A 110 20.78 -5.25 -20.39
N ILE A 111 19.73 -5.28 -19.62
CA ILE A 111 18.99 -6.50 -19.30
C ILE A 111 18.23 -6.95 -20.55
N GLN A 112 18.39 -8.21 -20.98
CA GLN A 112 17.72 -8.76 -22.17
C GLN A 112 16.26 -9.16 -21.86
N ASP A 113 16.00 -9.73 -20.68
CA ASP A 113 14.66 -10.08 -20.22
C ASP A 113 14.39 -9.46 -18.86
N ILE A 114 13.60 -8.38 -18.88
CA ILE A 114 13.23 -7.65 -17.66
C ILE A 114 12.29 -8.45 -16.77
N ASN A 115 11.39 -9.25 -17.35
CA ASN A 115 10.42 -10.01 -16.56
C ASN A 115 11.11 -11.09 -15.74
N GLU A 116 12.06 -11.80 -16.34
CA GLU A 116 12.84 -12.83 -15.66
C GLU A 116 13.72 -12.22 -14.58
N LYS A 117 14.47 -11.16 -14.93
CA LYS A 117 15.32 -10.44 -13.97
C LYS A 117 14.54 -9.88 -12.78
N LEU A 118 13.43 -9.21 -13.03
CA LEU A 118 12.58 -8.64 -11.98
C LEU A 118 12.03 -9.72 -11.05
N LYS A 119 11.65 -10.88 -11.62
CA LYS A 119 11.16 -12.02 -10.84
C LYS A 119 12.23 -12.58 -9.90
N GLU A 120 13.45 -12.73 -10.39
CA GLU A 120 14.60 -13.17 -9.61
C GLU A 120 14.93 -12.17 -8.48
N ASP A 121 15.01 -10.88 -8.81
CA ASP A 121 15.35 -9.83 -7.85
C ASP A 121 14.27 -9.68 -6.77
N ILE A 122 12.98 -9.74 -7.13
CA ILE A 122 11.88 -9.74 -6.14
C ILE A 122 11.98 -10.97 -5.23
N ALA A 123 12.27 -12.16 -5.80
CA ALA A 123 12.43 -13.37 -5.00
C ALA A 123 13.61 -13.27 -4.02
N GLU A 124 14.71 -12.66 -4.46
CA GLU A 124 15.90 -12.46 -3.62
C GLU A 124 15.66 -11.46 -2.49
N VAL A 125 15.11 -10.26 -2.77
CA VAL A 125 14.86 -9.26 -1.73
C VAL A 125 13.78 -9.70 -0.73
N CYS A 126 12.84 -10.55 -1.16
CA CYS A 126 11.76 -11.07 -0.32
C CYS A 126 12.07 -12.45 0.30
N LYS A 127 13.28 -13.00 0.16
CA LYS A 127 13.63 -14.36 0.60
C LYS A 127 13.43 -14.62 2.10
N GLU A 128 13.63 -13.60 2.92
CA GLU A 128 13.47 -13.67 4.38
C GLU A 128 12.00 -13.61 4.82
N LEU A 129 11.08 -13.25 3.92
CA LEU A 129 9.66 -13.20 4.22
C LEU A 129 9.04 -14.61 4.26
N PRO A 130 8.02 -14.82 5.11
CA PRO A 130 7.27 -16.08 5.13
C PRO A 130 6.71 -16.45 3.75
N THR A 131 6.59 -17.74 3.47
CA THR A 131 6.16 -18.26 2.15
C THR A 131 4.82 -17.72 1.66
N TYR A 132 3.87 -17.47 2.58
CA TYR A 132 2.55 -16.91 2.23
C TYR A 132 2.61 -15.44 1.78
N LYS A 133 3.75 -14.75 1.95
CA LYS A 133 4.00 -13.38 1.46
C LYS A 133 4.75 -13.35 0.12
N ARG A 134 5.00 -14.50 -0.50
CA ARG A 134 5.68 -14.55 -1.80
C ARG A 134 4.80 -13.96 -2.90
N ILE A 135 5.43 -13.15 -3.74
CA ILE A 135 4.81 -12.66 -4.97
C ILE A 135 4.76 -13.82 -5.97
N THR A 136 3.58 -14.11 -6.50
CA THR A 136 3.37 -15.15 -7.52
C THR A 136 3.29 -14.57 -8.92
N ASP A 137 2.78 -13.34 -9.04
CA ASP A 137 2.58 -12.66 -10.31
C ASP A 137 3.16 -11.26 -10.28
N ILE A 138 3.67 -10.81 -11.44
CA ILE A 138 4.29 -9.51 -11.59
C ILE A 138 3.69 -8.85 -12.83
N GLU A 139 3.20 -7.63 -12.68
CA GLU A 139 2.70 -6.79 -13.75
C GLU A 139 3.59 -5.56 -13.90
N ILE A 140 4.23 -5.39 -15.06
CA ILE A 140 5.03 -4.20 -15.35
C ILE A 140 4.12 -3.14 -15.96
N ARG A 141 4.03 -1.99 -15.30
CA ARG A 141 3.23 -0.85 -15.75
C ARG A 141 4.00 -0.03 -16.77
N LYS A 142 3.26 0.52 -17.72
CA LYS A 142 3.81 1.46 -18.71
C LYS A 142 3.81 2.92 -18.21
N GLU A 143 2.98 3.22 -17.22
CA GLU A 143 2.76 4.56 -16.66
C GLU A 143 2.83 4.53 -15.15
N GLU A 144 3.23 5.67 -14.56
CA GLU A 144 3.23 5.87 -13.11
C GLU A 144 1.85 5.62 -12.49
N PHE A 145 1.83 5.29 -11.21
CA PHE A 145 0.58 5.21 -10.46
C PHE A 145 -0.02 6.61 -10.26
N GLU A 146 -1.35 6.68 -10.24
CA GLU A 146 -2.03 7.89 -9.79
C GLU A 146 -1.67 8.22 -8.36
N LYS A 147 -1.34 9.48 -8.11
CA LYS A 147 -0.96 9.96 -6.79
C LYS A 147 -1.99 10.92 -6.22
N THR A 148 -2.09 10.95 -4.90
CA THR A 148 -2.84 11.97 -4.17
C THR A 148 -2.08 13.30 -4.22
N THR A 149 -2.73 14.41 -3.79
CA THR A 149 -2.08 15.71 -3.60
C THR A 149 -0.85 15.66 -2.67
N THR A 150 -0.78 14.67 -1.80
CA THR A 150 0.34 14.40 -0.90
C THR A 150 1.37 13.42 -1.48
N LYS A 151 1.36 13.19 -2.80
CA LYS A 151 2.26 12.29 -3.55
C LYS A 151 2.22 10.81 -3.10
N LYS A 152 1.15 10.38 -2.44
CA LYS A 152 0.95 8.95 -2.11
C LYS A 152 0.19 8.26 -3.23
N ILE A 153 0.62 7.03 -3.58
CA ILE A 153 -0.06 6.20 -4.57
C ILE A 153 -1.51 5.94 -4.13
N LYS A 154 -2.46 6.12 -5.05
CA LYS A 154 -3.85 5.71 -4.87
C LYS A 154 -3.97 4.22 -5.11
N ARG A 155 -4.60 3.52 -4.19
CA ARG A 155 -4.91 2.08 -4.27
C ARG A 155 -6.40 1.85 -4.53
#